data_b8356a696bc1cde395f0c42bd4482f49
#
_entry.id   b8356a696bc1cde395f0c42bd4482f49
#
_cell.length_a   1.000
_cell.length_b   1.000
_cell.length_c   1.000
_cell.angle_alpha   90.00
_cell.angle_beta   90.00
_cell.angle_gamma   90.00
#
_symmetry.space_group_name_H-M   'P 1'
#
loop_
_entity.id
_entity.type
_entity.pdbx_description
1 polymer ?
#
loop_
_entity_poly.entity_id
_entity_poly.type
_entity_poly.pdbx_seq_one_letter_code
_entity_poly.pdbx_strand_id
1 'polypeptide(L)'
;MPLNKNTGLSDDEEQYLKNIGFRIQYLRKQRGLSQNELAEKANLSYTTISHIESTAPYGISIIALFKIAKALDVDPYKILMFE
;
A
#
# COMPACT_ATOMS: atom_id res chain seq x y z
N MET A 1 -17.90 0.19 16.82
CA MET A 1 -17.32 -1.08 16.33
C MET A 1 -16.11 -1.45 17.16
N PRO A 2 -15.99 -2.71 17.57
CA PRO A 2 -14.84 -3.11 18.39
C PRO A 2 -13.55 -3.00 17.60
N LEU A 3 -12.48 -2.61 18.29
CA LEU A 3 -11.15 -2.53 17.68
C LEU A 3 -10.43 -3.86 17.83
N ASN A 4 -9.60 -4.19 16.84
CA ASN A 4 -8.72 -5.35 16.93
C ASN A 4 -7.65 -5.08 18.00
N LYS A 5 -7.48 -6.00 18.93
CA LYS A 5 -6.54 -5.84 20.04
C LYS A 5 -5.08 -5.74 19.59
N ASN A 6 -4.73 -6.37 18.45
CA ASN A 6 -3.36 -6.41 17.97
C ASN A 6 -2.98 -5.17 17.17
N THR A 7 -3.93 -4.55 16.49
CA THR A 7 -3.68 -3.41 15.61
C THR A 7 -4.27 -2.11 16.12
N GLY A 8 -5.26 -2.18 17.04
CA GLY A 8 -6.01 -1.01 17.47
C GLY A 8 -6.95 -0.47 16.41
N LEU A 9 -7.19 -1.22 15.33
CA LEU A 9 -8.02 -0.79 14.20
C LEU A 9 -9.36 -1.52 14.22
N SER A 10 -10.39 -0.87 13.67
CA SER A 10 -11.67 -1.53 13.42
C SER A 10 -11.53 -2.44 12.19
N ASP A 11 -12.52 -3.33 11.98
CA ASP A 11 -12.54 -4.20 10.81
C ASP A 11 -12.54 -3.40 9.51
N ASP A 12 -13.30 -2.30 9.47
CA ASP A 12 -13.35 -1.43 8.29
C ASP A 12 -11.98 -0.79 8.02
N GLU A 13 -11.31 -0.33 9.07
CA GLU A 13 -9.99 0.28 8.94
C GLU A 13 -8.96 -0.74 8.46
N GLU A 14 -9.00 -1.95 8.98
CA GLU A 14 -8.13 -3.03 8.49
C GLU A 14 -8.39 -3.32 7.01
N GLN A 15 -9.66 -3.35 6.61
CA GLN A 15 -10.02 -3.60 5.22
C GLN A 15 -9.52 -2.49 4.30
N TYR A 16 -9.60 -1.23 4.73
CA TYR A 16 -9.04 -0.12 3.95
C TYR A 16 -7.54 -0.29 3.70
N LEU A 17 -6.79 -0.69 4.73
CA LEU A 17 -5.35 -0.90 4.57
C LEU A 17 -5.05 -2.05 3.62
N LYS A 18 -5.81 -3.14 3.70
CA LYS A 18 -5.66 -4.26 2.78
C LYS A 18 -5.97 -3.85 1.35
N ASN A 19 -7.01 -3.04 1.15
CA ASN A 19 -7.39 -2.56 -0.17
C ASN A 19 -6.30 -1.67 -0.78
N ILE A 20 -5.68 -0.81 0.03
CA ILE A 20 -4.54 0.00 -0.41
C ILE A 20 -3.40 -0.90 -0.89
N GLY A 21 -3.07 -1.91 -0.10
CA GLY A 21 -2.01 -2.86 -0.45
C GLY A 21 -2.30 -3.62 -1.75
N PHE A 22 -3.54 -4.10 -1.92
CA PHE A 22 -3.95 -4.77 -3.15
C PHE A 22 -3.89 -3.84 -4.36
N ARG A 23 -4.31 -2.59 -4.19
CA ARG A 23 -4.28 -1.62 -5.28
C ARG A 23 -2.85 -1.31 -5.72
N ILE A 24 -1.95 -1.14 -4.76
CA ILE A 24 -0.54 -0.91 -5.05
C ILE A 24 0.04 -2.12 -5.79
N GLN A 25 -0.23 -3.32 -5.31
CA GLN A 25 0.24 -4.55 -5.96
C GLN A 25 -0.28 -4.64 -7.40
N TYR A 26 -1.56 -4.37 -7.61
CA TYR A 26 -2.18 -4.42 -8.93
C TYR A 26 -1.49 -3.43 -9.90
N LEU A 27 -1.33 -2.18 -9.46
CA LEU A 27 -0.69 -1.15 -10.27
C LEU A 27 0.77 -1.49 -10.56
N ARG A 28 1.47 -2.03 -9.56
CA ARG A 28 2.85 -2.46 -9.71
C ARG A 28 2.98 -3.54 -10.78
N LYS A 29 2.13 -4.56 -10.70
CA LYS A 29 2.15 -5.68 -11.66
C LYS A 29 1.78 -5.23 -13.06
N GLN A 30 0.84 -4.29 -13.18
CA GLN A 30 0.49 -3.70 -14.49
C GLN A 30 1.70 -3.06 -15.17
N ARG A 31 2.63 -2.51 -14.38
CA ARG A 31 3.83 -1.86 -14.91
C ARG A 31 5.02 -2.81 -15.03
N GLY A 32 4.79 -4.09 -14.75
CA GLY A 32 5.85 -5.10 -14.88
C GLY A 32 6.95 -4.94 -13.85
N LEU A 33 6.68 -4.31 -12.70
CA LEU A 33 7.68 -4.08 -11.68
C LEU A 33 7.64 -5.16 -10.60
N SER A 34 8.84 -5.60 -10.15
CA SER A 34 8.94 -6.39 -8.93
C SER A 34 8.79 -5.49 -7.71
N GLN A 35 8.62 -6.10 -6.53
CA GLN A 35 8.60 -5.34 -5.29
C GLN A 35 9.92 -4.58 -5.07
N ASN A 36 11.04 -5.20 -5.39
CA ASN A 36 12.35 -4.54 -5.30
C ASN A 36 12.44 -3.34 -6.24
N GLU A 37 11.97 -3.50 -7.47
CA GLU A 37 12.00 -2.41 -8.43
C GLU A 37 11.12 -1.25 -8.01
N LEU A 38 9.93 -1.54 -7.48
CA LEU A 38 9.08 -0.49 -6.96
C LEU A 38 9.74 0.22 -5.78
N ALA A 39 10.34 -0.54 -4.87
CA ALA A 39 11.04 0.04 -3.72
C ALA A 39 12.15 1.00 -4.17
N GLU A 40 12.96 0.60 -5.15
CA GLU A 40 14.00 1.47 -5.70
C GLU A 40 13.41 2.73 -6.31
N LYS A 41 12.40 2.60 -7.15
CA LYS A 41 11.76 3.76 -7.80
C LYS A 41 11.14 4.71 -6.79
N ALA A 42 10.55 4.16 -5.73
CA ALA A 42 9.87 4.96 -4.71
C ALA A 42 10.84 5.47 -3.63
N ASN A 43 12.11 5.07 -3.69
CA ASN A 43 13.08 5.38 -2.64
C ASN A 43 12.58 4.93 -1.26
N LEU A 44 12.09 3.70 -1.21
CA LEU A 44 11.63 3.04 0.01
C LEU A 44 12.34 1.70 0.14
N SER A 45 12.32 1.12 1.33
CA SER A 45 12.91 -0.20 1.53
C SER A 45 12.01 -1.29 0.93
N TYR A 46 12.62 -2.40 0.53
CA TYR A 46 11.87 -3.58 0.11
C TYR A 46 10.90 -4.03 1.22
N THR A 47 11.36 -4.03 2.46
CA THR A 47 10.55 -4.43 3.60
C THR A 47 9.27 -3.59 3.71
N THR A 48 9.39 -2.28 3.47
CA THR A 48 8.22 -1.39 3.47
C THR A 48 7.21 -1.81 2.40
N ILE A 49 7.67 -2.03 1.17
CA ILE A 49 6.78 -2.44 0.08
C ILE A 49 6.17 -3.82 0.38
N SER A 50 6.97 -4.77 0.84
CA SER A 50 6.51 -6.11 1.16
C SER A 50 5.42 -6.09 2.24
N HIS A 51 5.60 -5.30 3.29
CA HIS A 51 4.60 -5.17 4.35
C HIS A 51 3.32 -4.53 3.85
N ILE A 52 3.43 -3.44 3.05
CA ILE A 52 2.25 -2.74 2.52
C ILE A 52 1.42 -3.67 1.64
N GLU A 53 2.06 -4.52 0.84
CA GLU A 53 1.37 -5.45 -0.06
C GLU A 53 0.96 -6.76 0.62
N SER A 54 1.33 -6.97 1.87
CA SER A 54 1.00 -8.22 2.58
C SER A 54 -0.49 -8.28 2.89
N THR A 55 -0.96 -9.48 3.25
CA THR A 55 -2.37 -9.66 3.66
C THR A 55 -2.63 -9.15 5.07
N ALA A 56 -1.59 -8.91 5.85
CA ALA A 56 -1.73 -8.33 7.18
C ALA A 56 -1.97 -6.83 7.07
N PRO A 57 -2.81 -6.24 7.94
CA PRO A 57 -3.00 -4.79 7.94
C PRO A 57 -1.69 -4.10 8.30
N TYR A 58 -1.26 -3.16 7.46
CA TYR A 58 -0.02 -2.43 7.68
C TYR A 58 -0.26 -0.96 7.36
N GLY A 59 -0.01 -0.10 8.35
CA GLY A 59 -0.19 1.33 8.17
C GLY A 59 0.80 1.90 7.16
N ILE A 60 0.32 2.80 6.31
CA ILE A 60 1.14 3.47 5.32
C ILE A 60 1.19 4.96 5.63
N SER A 61 2.39 5.54 5.64
CA SER A 61 2.51 6.98 5.84
C SER A 61 2.09 7.71 4.56
N ILE A 62 1.65 8.96 4.73
CA ILE A 62 1.29 9.81 3.59
C ILE A 62 2.49 9.98 2.65
N ILE A 63 3.69 10.14 3.21
CA ILE A 63 4.90 10.29 2.39
C ILE A 63 5.18 9.02 1.59
N ALA A 64 5.04 7.84 2.20
CA ALA A 64 5.22 6.58 1.47
C ALA A 64 4.19 6.45 0.35
N LEU A 65 2.93 6.83 0.61
CA LEU A 65 1.88 6.80 -0.40
C LEU A 65 2.25 7.69 -1.60
N PHE A 66 2.72 8.92 -1.35
CA PHE A 66 3.12 9.82 -2.42
C PHE A 66 4.31 9.30 -3.20
N LYS A 67 5.30 8.72 -2.52
CA LYS A 67 6.47 8.13 -3.18
C LYS A 67 6.07 6.96 -4.08
N ILE A 68 5.18 6.11 -3.61
CA ILE A 68 4.69 4.97 -4.39
C ILE A 68 3.88 5.44 -5.59
N ALA A 69 2.98 6.40 -5.39
CA ALA A 69 2.16 6.94 -6.48
C ALA A 69 3.04 7.54 -7.58
N LYS A 70 4.06 8.29 -7.19
CA LYS A 70 4.99 8.89 -8.15
C LYS A 70 5.76 7.80 -8.91
N ALA A 71 6.22 6.78 -8.19
CA ALA A 71 6.95 5.67 -8.81
C ALA A 71 6.07 4.88 -9.80
N LEU A 72 4.77 4.78 -9.51
CA LEU A 72 3.82 4.10 -10.37
C LEU A 72 3.22 5.01 -11.45
N ASP A 73 3.58 6.28 -11.43
CA ASP A 73 3.07 7.29 -12.38
C ASP A 73 1.54 7.38 -12.35
N VAL A 74 0.99 7.45 -11.15
CA VAL A 74 -0.45 7.67 -10.94
C VAL A 74 -0.66 8.77 -9.91
N ASP A 75 -1.82 9.41 -9.98
CA ASP A 75 -2.22 10.33 -8.91
C ASP A 75 -2.46 9.54 -7.62
N PRO A 76 -2.05 10.08 -6.46
CA PRO A 76 -2.23 9.35 -5.20
C PRO A 76 -3.67 8.92 -4.93
N TYR A 77 -4.67 9.71 -5.36
CA TYR A 77 -6.06 9.37 -5.11
C TYR A 77 -6.46 8.04 -5.79
N LYS A 78 -5.79 7.66 -6.88
CA LYS A 78 -6.10 6.41 -7.57
C LYS A 78 -5.76 5.18 -6.74
N ILE A 79 -4.80 5.31 -5.84
CA ILE A 79 -4.46 4.23 -4.91
C ILE A 79 -5.55 4.09 -3.84
N LEU A 80 -6.25 5.18 -3.54
CA LEU A 80 -7.28 5.22 -2.51
C LEU A 80 -8.69 4.99 -3.04
N MET A 81 -8.87 4.84 -4.35
CA MET A 81 -10.16 4.56 -4.95
C MET A 81 -10.41 3.05 -4.95
N PHE A 82 -11.45 2.66 -4.22
CA PHE A 82 -11.88 1.25 -4.13
C PHE A 82 -13.27 1.11 -4.73
N GLU A 83 -13.37 0.37 -5.78
CA GLU A 83 -14.64 0.09 -6.42
C GLU A 83 -14.86 -1.40 -6.57
#